data_af4dad261f09f2cd639c55f28154d64b
#
_entry.id   af4dad261f09f2cd639c55f28154d64b
#
_cell.length_a   1.000
_cell.length_b   1.000
_cell.length_c   1.000
_cell.angle_alpha   90.00
_cell.angle_beta   90.00
_cell.angle_gamma   90.00
#
_symmetry.space_group_name_H-M   'P 1'
#
loop_
_entity.id
_entity.type
_entity.pdbx_description
1 polymer ?
#
loop_
_entity_poly.entity_id
_entity_poly.type
_entity_poly.pdbx_seq_one_letter_code
_entity_poly.pdbx_strand_id
1 'polypeptide(L)'
;MVVYFFIIIGEVWSMKFTLREKRFPSATGLCDIRYRMWIPEDPHAALQITHGMAEHIDRYEEFASFLAENGILVYGNDIVSHGKSIRDGVPKGYFGEKNGWDNVVQDMRTIRELVKADYPGIPFILLGHSMGSFLARTYAGRDGADFDAFIFSGTAGSNPVLGIGKLIAKSEIKKTGGKQPSITLFNMSFGSYNKAFKPNRTVNDWLSRDNAKVDAYVADENCGFPFTAHAMYDVFTGLTEVSNEKWAKRVPKRPILVMSGAKDPVGGAGKGVKQVYGWLKKTGHDVELKLYEDGRHEMLNEINRKDVYNDVLLFINAVEAMGELK
;
A
#
# COMPACT_ATOMS: atom_id res chain seq x y z
N MET A 1 8.92 -16.32 21.99
CA MET A 1 8.77 -14.94 22.50
C MET A 1 10.17 -14.37 22.58
N VAL A 2 10.57 -13.52 21.62
CA VAL A 2 11.89 -12.87 21.63
C VAL A 2 11.65 -11.41 22.02
N VAL A 3 12.09 -11.05 23.22
CA VAL A 3 12.05 -9.67 23.72
C VAL A 3 13.37 -9.03 23.35
N TYR A 4 13.37 -8.03 22.48
CA TYR A 4 14.57 -7.26 22.15
C TYR A 4 14.70 -6.10 23.16
N PHE A 5 15.77 -6.12 23.95
CA PHE A 5 16.18 -4.99 24.77
C PHE A 5 17.27 -4.20 24.04
N PHE A 6 17.01 -2.96 23.73
CA PHE A 6 18.03 -2.00 23.35
C PHE A 6 18.46 -1.23 24.63
N ILE A 7 19.68 -1.47 25.12
CA ILE A 7 20.26 -0.72 26.23
C ILE A 7 21.06 0.43 25.64
N ILE A 8 20.54 1.64 25.73
CA ILE A 8 21.32 2.88 25.62
C ILE A 8 21.17 3.57 26.98
N ILE A 9 22.28 3.67 27.70
CA ILE A 9 22.56 4.34 28.96
C ILE A 9 21.36 5.12 29.54
N GLY A 10 20.65 4.52 30.52
CA GLY A 10 19.82 5.22 31.50
C GLY A 10 18.31 5.04 31.43
N GLU A 11 17.70 4.60 30.33
CA GLU A 11 16.27 4.32 30.28
C GLU A 11 15.99 3.00 29.55
N VAL A 12 15.34 2.05 30.24
CA VAL A 12 14.79 0.85 29.62
C VAL A 12 13.49 1.26 28.95
N TRP A 13 13.53 1.54 27.65
CA TRP A 13 12.31 1.69 26.85
C TRP A 13 11.69 0.31 26.64
N SER A 14 10.72 -0.06 27.46
CA SER A 14 9.87 -1.20 27.14
C SER A 14 9.02 -0.81 25.92
N MET A 15 9.14 -1.53 24.82
CA MET A 15 8.20 -1.35 23.70
C MET A 15 6.80 -1.63 24.20
N LYS A 16 5.88 -0.67 24.03
CA LYS A 16 4.47 -0.80 24.43
C LYS A 16 3.67 -1.76 23.53
N PHE A 17 4.33 -2.53 22.68
CA PHE A 17 3.73 -3.47 21.76
C PHE A 17 4.63 -4.68 21.50
N THR A 18 4.03 -5.78 21.05
CA THR A 18 4.72 -7.02 20.67
C THR A 18 4.79 -7.13 19.14
N LEU A 19 5.96 -7.56 18.64
CA LEU A 19 6.12 -7.89 17.22
C LEU A 19 5.84 -9.36 16.99
N ARG A 20 5.02 -9.68 16.00
CA ARG A 20 4.83 -11.05 15.50
C ARG A 20 5.03 -11.12 14.00
N GLU A 21 5.64 -12.21 13.58
CA GLU A 21 5.77 -12.57 12.17
C GLU A 21 5.17 -13.97 11.98
N LYS A 22 4.32 -14.12 10.97
CA LYS A 22 3.67 -15.38 10.63
C LYS A 22 3.67 -15.55 9.10
N ARG A 23 3.23 -16.71 8.62
CA ARG A 23 3.08 -17.00 7.19
C ARG A 23 1.78 -17.73 6.92
N PHE A 24 1.29 -17.60 5.68
CA PHE A 24 0.17 -18.38 5.14
C PHE A 24 0.40 -18.67 3.65
N PRO A 25 -0.13 -19.77 3.10
CA PRO A 25 -0.02 -20.08 1.67
C PRO A 25 -0.70 -19.02 0.82
N SER A 26 0.01 -18.46 -0.19
CA SER A 26 -0.58 -17.52 -1.14
C SER A 26 -1.64 -18.18 -2.01
N ALA A 27 -2.69 -17.44 -2.34
CA ALA A 27 -3.70 -17.83 -3.34
C ALA A 27 -3.10 -18.09 -4.74
N THR A 28 -1.91 -17.56 -5.02
CA THR A 28 -1.16 -17.82 -6.25
C THR A 28 -0.56 -19.23 -6.29
N GLY A 29 -0.38 -19.90 -5.14
CA GLY A 29 0.36 -21.15 -5.01
C GLY A 29 1.87 -21.05 -5.21
N LEU A 30 2.41 -19.82 -5.39
CA LEU A 30 3.83 -19.61 -5.70
C LEU A 30 4.73 -19.62 -4.47
N CYS A 31 4.24 -19.15 -3.33
CA CYS A 31 5.00 -19.05 -2.09
C CYS A 31 4.08 -18.97 -0.88
N ASP A 32 4.68 -19.00 0.31
CA ASP A 32 4.03 -18.58 1.54
C ASP A 32 4.19 -17.07 1.71
N ILE A 33 3.08 -16.40 1.94
CA ILE A 33 3.02 -14.97 2.22
C ILE A 33 3.49 -14.72 3.65
N ARG A 34 4.55 -13.95 3.80
CA ARG A 34 5.00 -13.45 5.11
C ARG A 34 4.15 -12.24 5.50
N TYR A 35 3.67 -12.20 6.74
CA TYR A 35 3.06 -11.02 7.32
C TYR A 35 3.61 -10.69 8.69
N ARG A 36 3.54 -9.41 9.03
CA ARG A 36 4.05 -8.85 10.26
C ARG A 36 2.96 -8.10 11.00
N MET A 37 3.01 -8.14 12.32
CA MET A 37 2.04 -7.51 13.21
C MET A 37 2.77 -6.73 14.30
N TRP A 38 2.31 -5.52 14.57
CA TRP A 38 2.68 -4.67 15.71
C TRP A 38 1.48 -4.62 16.64
N ILE A 39 1.56 -5.34 17.75
CA ILE A 39 0.41 -5.67 18.60
C ILE A 39 0.53 -4.94 19.92
N PRO A 40 -0.26 -3.86 20.18
CA PRO A 40 -0.32 -3.23 21.49
C PRO A 40 -0.90 -4.19 22.54
N GLU A 41 -0.75 -3.86 23.82
CA GLU A 41 -1.26 -4.66 24.93
C GLU A 41 -2.80 -4.79 24.87
N ASP A 42 -3.48 -3.67 24.60
CA ASP A 42 -4.94 -3.59 24.47
C ASP A 42 -5.31 -2.86 23.17
N PRO A 43 -5.46 -3.58 22.03
CA PRO A 43 -5.77 -2.95 20.77
C PRO A 43 -7.24 -2.54 20.68
N HIS A 44 -7.49 -1.25 20.41
CA HIS A 44 -8.85 -0.72 20.25
C HIS A 44 -9.26 -0.54 18.77
N ALA A 45 -8.33 -0.61 17.83
CA ALA A 45 -8.58 -0.64 16.38
C ALA A 45 -7.48 -1.45 15.68
N ALA A 46 -7.73 -1.87 14.43
CA ALA A 46 -6.77 -2.59 13.61
C ALA A 46 -6.58 -1.92 12.25
N LEU A 47 -5.32 -1.71 11.83
CA LEU A 47 -4.94 -1.17 10.54
C LEU A 47 -4.21 -2.21 9.71
N GLN A 48 -4.81 -2.61 8.57
CA GLN A 48 -4.13 -3.41 7.54
C GLN A 48 -3.39 -2.48 6.58
N ILE A 49 -2.10 -2.74 6.37
CA ILE A 49 -1.28 -2.03 5.38
C ILE A 49 -1.05 -2.90 4.16
N THR A 50 -1.35 -2.36 2.97
CA THR A 50 -1.00 -2.93 1.68
C THR A 50 0.02 -2.02 1.01
N HIS A 51 1.25 -2.51 0.87
CA HIS A 51 2.39 -1.75 0.35
C HIS A 51 2.34 -1.51 -1.17
N GLY A 52 3.21 -0.64 -1.66
CA GLY A 52 3.32 -0.28 -3.07
C GLY A 52 4.09 -1.28 -3.93
N MET A 53 4.30 -0.92 -5.20
CA MET A 53 5.08 -1.71 -6.16
C MET A 53 6.56 -1.70 -5.79
N ALA A 54 7.20 -2.89 -5.84
CA ALA A 54 8.63 -3.05 -5.64
C ALA A 54 9.12 -2.43 -4.31
N GLU A 55 8.40 -2.73 -3.24
CA GLU A 55 8.74 -2.42 -1.85
C GLU A 55 8.22 -3.55 -0.93
N HIS A 56 8.26 -3.40 0.38
CA HIS A 56 7.83 -4.42 1.34
C HIS A 56 7.38 -3.82 2.68
N ILE A 57 6.70 -4.64 3.49
CA ILE A 57 6.06 -4.18 4.74
C ILE A 57 7.02 -3.65 5.80
N ASP A 58 8.29 -4.10 5.83
CA ASP A 58 9.26 -3.63 6.83
C ASP A 58 9.60 -2.14 6.66
N ARG A 59 9.33 -1.51 5.51
CA ARG A 59 9.48 -0.06 5.29
C ARG A 59 8.47 0.79 6.07
N TYR A 60 7.43 0.17 6.59
CA TYR A 60 6.40 0.82 7.40
C TYR A 60 6.67 0.75 8.91
N GLU A 61 7.84 0.24 9.34
CA GLU A 61 8.22 0.03 10.74
C GLU A 61 7.99 1.27 11.63
N GLU A 62 8.49 2.44 11.21
CA GLU A 62 8.38 3.69 12.00
C GLU A 62 6.91 4.10 12.18
N PHE A 63 6.13 4.04 11.13
CA PHE A 63 4.70 4.35 11.14
C PHE A 63 3.88 3.34 11.95
N ALA A 64 4.13 2.05 11.73
CA ALA A 64 3.43 0.98 12.42
C ALA A 64 3.72 0.98 13.92
N SER A 65 4.98 1.22 14.32
CA SER A 65 5.37 1.36 15.72
C SER A 65 4.69 2.56 16.37
N PHE A 66 4.65 3.71 15.71
CA PHE A 66 3.94 4.90 16.20
C PHE A 66 2.46 4.61 16.48
N LEU A 67 1.77 3.93 15.55
CA LEU A 67 0.35 3.59 15.73
C LEU A 67 0.16 2.54 16.85
N ALA A 68 1.04 1.53 16.92
CA ALA A 68 0.96 0.52 17.96
C ALA A 68 1.20 1.08 19.36
N GLU A 69 2.10 2.08 19.52
CA GLU A 69 2.28 2.82 20.77
C GLU A 69 1.04 3.64 21.18
N ASN A 70 0.14 3.91 20.21
CA ASN A 70 -1.13 4.58 20.42
C ASN A 70 -2.34 3.61 20.42
N GLY A 71 -2.13 2.31 20.69
CA GLY A 71 -3.19 1.33 20.88
C GLY A 71 -3.78 0.75 19.58
N ILE A 72 -3.20 1.03 18.41
CA ILE A 72 -3.68 0.49 17.14
C ILE A 72 -2.89 -0.77 16.77
N LEU A 73 -3.57 -1.91 16.63
CA LEU A 73 -3.00 -3.11 16.03
C LEU A 73 -2.68 -2.84 14.55
N VAL A 74 -1.39 -2.81 14.18
CA VAL A 74 -0.99 -2.67 12.79
C VAL A 74 -0.54 -4.01 12.25
N TYR A 75 -0.96 -4.35 11.02
CA TYR A 75 -0.51 -5.55 10.35
C TYR A 75 -0.43 -5.34 8.83
N GLY A 76 0.40 -6.12 8.18
CA GLY A 76 0.54 -6.09 6.73
C GLY A 76 1.43 -7.22 6.25
N ASN A 77 1.28 -7.58 4.99
CA ASN A 77 2.05 -8.67 4.38
C ASN A 77 3.01 -8.13 3.32
N ASP A 78 4.07 -8.88 3.09
CA ASP A 78 4.81 -8.78 1.83
C ASP A 78 3.96 -9.43 0.74
N ILE A 79 3.58 -8.68 -0.29
CA ILE A 79 2.83 -9.19 -1.46
C ILE A 79 3.66 -10.33 -2.10
N VAL A 80 3.00 -11.28 -2.76
CA VAL A 80 3.69 -12.36 -3.48
C VAL A 80 4.87 -11.83 -4.29
N SER A 81 6.02 -12.51 -4.20
CA SER A 81 7.29 -12.13 -4.86
C SER A 81 7.87 -10.76 -4.46
N HIS A 82 7.51 -10.26 -3.27
CA HIS A 82 8.09 -9.08 -2.63
C HIS A 82 8.67 -9.42 -1.26
N GLY A 83 9.63 -8.62 -0.80
CA GLY A 83 10.21 -8.72 0.55
C GLY A 83 10.56 -10.14 0.95
N LYS A 84 10.12 -10.57 2.12
CA LYS A 84 10.33 -11.93 2.64
C LYS A 84 9.32 -12.98 2.14
N SER A 85 8.39 -12.60 1.24
CA SER A 85 7.56 -13.52 0.45
C SER A 85 8.22 -13.92 -0.87
N ILE A 86 9.43 -13.44 -1.16
CA ILE A 86 10.25 -13.91 -2.28
C ILE A 86 10.62 -15.37 -2.04
N ARG A 87 10.52 -16.20 -3.08
CA ARG A 87 10.88 -17.62 -3.07
C ARG A 87 11.85 -17.89 -4.21
N ASP A 88 12.84 -18.73 -3.93
CA ASP A 88 13.79 -19.20 -4.94
C ASP A 88 13.06 -19.83 -6.15
N GLY A 89 13.50 -19.47 -7.35
CA GLY A 89 12.88 -19.91 -8.60
C GLY A 89 11.62 -19.12 -9.03
N VAL A 90 11.13 -18.19 -8.20
CA VAL A 90 10.03 -17.27 -8.55
C VAL A 90 10.61 -15.88 -8.81
N PRO A 91 10.41 -15.28 -10.00
CA PRO A 91 10.93 -13.95 -10.27
C PRO A 91 10.32 -12.88 -9.34
N LYS A 92 11.12 -11.90 -8.92
CA LYS A 92 10.61 -10.71 -8.22
C LYS A 92 9.54 -10.02 -9.08
N GLY A 93 8.47 -9.53 -8.45
CA GLY A 93 7.38 -8.87 -9.17
C GLY A 93 6.65 -9.79 -10.16
N TYR A 94 6.42 -11.04 -9.80
CA TYR A 94 5.63 -12.02 -10.56
C TYR A 94 4.44 -12.51 -9.75
N PHE A 95 3.22 -12.32 -10.26
CA PHE A 95 1.97 -12.68 -9.56
C PHE A 95 1.34 -13.99 -10.06
N GLY A 96 2.04 -14.73 -10.93
CA GLY A 96 1.52 -15.95 -11.56
C GLY A 96 1.14 -15.73 -13.02
N GLU A 97 0.70 -16.81 -13.66
CA GLU A 97 0.30 -16.79 -15.08
C GLU A 97 -1.15 -16.34 -15.29
N LYS A 98 -1.98 -16.49 -14.27
CA LYS A 98 -3.42 -16.22 -14.36
C LYS A 98 -3.93 -15.57 -13.07
N ASN A 99 -4.83 -14.60 -13.24
CA ASN A 99 -5.56 -13.96 -12.13
C ASN A 99 -4.65 -13.37 -11.04
N GLY A 100 -3.43 -12.91 -11.41
CA GLY A 100 -2.44 -12.47 -10.43
C GLY A 100 -2.95 -11.35 -9.55
N TRP A 101 -3.65 -10.35 -10.12
CA TRP A 101 -4.27 -9.28 -9.34
C TRP A 101 -5.32 -9.78 -8.35
N ASP A 102 -6.20 -10.68 -8.79
CA ASP A 102 -7.27 -11.24 -7.94
C ASP A 102 -6.70 -12.11 -6.82
N ASN A 103 -5.65 -12.88 -7.10
CA ASN A 103 -4.96 -13.67 -6.08
C ASN A 103 -4.29 -12.79 -5.02
N VAL A 104 -3.69 -11.65 -5.40
CA VAL A 104 -3.14 -10.68 -4.43
C VAL A 104 -4.25 -10.09 -3.57
N VAL A 105 -5.41 -9.75 -4.14
CA VAL A 105 -6.59 -9.30 -3.36
C VAL A 105 -7.10 -10.40 -2.43
N GLN A 106 -7.06 -11.67 -2.86
CA GLN A 106 -7.43 -12.80 -2.00
C GLN A 106 -6.44 -12.99 -0.83
N ASP A 107 -5.14 -12.78 -1.05
CA ASP A 107 -4.14 -12.81 0.04
C ASP A 107 -4.41 -11.68 1.07
N MET A 108 -4.83 -10.49 0.61
CA MET A 108 -5.27 -9.40 1.50
C MET A 108 -6.47 -9.80 2.35
N ARG A 109 -7.42 -10.55 1.78
CA ARG A 109 -8.58 -11.08 2.51
C ARG A 109 -8.14 -12.11 3.55
N THR A 110 -7.30 -13.05 3.15
CA THR A 110 -6.80 -14.11 4.03
C THR A 110 -6.14 -13.54 5.28
N ILE A 111 -5.23 -12.56 5.13
CA ILE A 111 -4.59 -11.96 6.30
C ILE A 111 -5.59 -11.22 7.18
N ARG A 112 -6.55 -10.51 6.58
CA ARG A 112 -7.63 -9.82 7.34
C ARG A 112 -8.45 -10.82 8.17
N GLU A 113 -8.84 -11.95 7.59
CA GLU A 113 -9.62 -12.99 8.29
C GLU A 113 -8.80 -13.62 9.43
N LEU A 114 -7.51 -13.92 9.21
CA LEU A 114 -6.62 -14.46 10.24
C LEU A 114 -6.48 -13.49 11.43
N VAL A 115 -6.30 -12.20 11.16
CA VAL A 115 -6.15 -11.21 12.24
C VAL A 115 -7.49 -10.96 12.94
N LYS A 116 -8.62 -10.91 12.21
CA LYS A 116 -9.93 -10.74 12.82
C LYS A 116 -10.33 -11.91 13.73
N ALA A 117 -9.92 -13.13 13.42
CA ALA A 117 -10.15 -14.28 14.28
C ALA A 117 -9.43 -14.15 15.63
N ASP A 118 -8.20 -13.58 15.63
CA ASP A 118 -7.40 -13.34 16.84
C ASP A 118 -7.91 -12.10 17.63
N TYR A 119 -8.52 -11.10 16.95
CA TYR A 119 -8.92 -9.80 17.51
C TYR A 119 -10.35 -9.41 17.08
N PRO A 120 -11.37 -10.14 17.54
CA PRO A 120 -12.77 -9.81 17.21
C PRO A 120 -13.25 -8.55 17.98
N GLY A 121 -14.20 -7.82 17.39
CA GLY A 121 -14.91 -6.74 18.09
C GLY A 121 -14.31 -5.34 17.95
N ILE A 122 -13.09 -5.20 17.43
CA ILE A 122 -12.48 -3.90 17.12
C ILE A 122 -12.74 -3.48 15.66
N PRO A 123 -12.77 -2.19 15.31
CA PRO A 123 -12.89 -1.74 13.94
C PRO A 123 -11.63 -2.06 13.12
N PHE A 124 -11.82 -2.43 11.87
CA PHE A 124 -10.76 -2.76 10.91
C PHE A 124 -10.68 -1.70 9.82
N ILE A 125 -9.51 -1.12 9.62
CA ILE A 125 -9.23 -0.09 8.62
C ILE A 125 -8.24 -0.65 7.59
N LEU A 126 -8.44 -0.36 6.29
CA LEU A 126 -7.54 -0.75 5.21
C LEU A 126 -6.80 0.46 4.66
N LEU A 127 -5.49 0.48 4.82
CA LEU A 127 -4.58 1.44 4.19
C LEU A 127 -3.88 0.80 3.00
N GLY A 128 -3.97 1.42 1.83
CA GLY A 128 -3.17 1.07 0.67
C GLY A 128 -2.33 2.24 0.21
N HIS A 129 -1.04 1.98 -0.09
CA HIS A 129 -0.13 2.98 -0.64
C HIS A 129 0.24 2.65 -2.09
N SER A 130 0.22 3.63 -2.99
CA SER A 130 0.63 3.47 -4.40
C SER A 130 -0.11 2.30 -5.08
N MET A 131 0.58 1.29 -5.61
CA MET A 131 -0.05 0.06 -6.10
C MET A 131 -0.97 -0.56 -5.05
N GLY A 132 -0.57 -0.56 -3.78
CA GLY A 132 -1.41 -1.00 -2.67
C GLY A 132 -2.71 -0.20 -2.55
N SER A 133 -2.73 1.09 -2.92
CA SER A 133 -3.96 1.88 -2.95
C SER A 133 -4.93 1.44 -4.04
N PHE A 134 -4.44 0.95 -5.17
CA PHE A 134 -5.28 0.37 -6.22
C PHE A 134 -5.82 -1.00 -5.83
N LEU A 135 -5.00 -1.83 -5.14
CA LEU A 135 -5.43 -3.08 -4.53
C LEU A 135 -6.51 -2.84 -3.45
N ALA A 136 -6.28 -1.89 -2.55
CA ALA A 136 -7.25 -1.51 -1.52
C ALA A 136 -8.56 -0.96 -2.13
N ARG A 137 -8.48 -0.19 -3.22
CA ARG A 137 -9.65 0.28 -3.97
C ARG A 137 -10.37 -0.86 -4.68
N THR A 138 -9.65 -1.85 -5.21
CA THR A 138 -10.25 -3.06 -5.78
C THR A 138 -11.01 -3.81 -4.68
N TYR A 139 -10.37 -4.03 -3.53
CA TYR A 139 -11.00 -4.67 -2.38
C TYR A 139 -12.25 -3.90 -1.91
N ALA A 140 -12.13 -2.58 -1.72
CA ALA A 140 -13.25 -1.74 -1.29
C ALA A 140 -14.44 -1.79 -2.25
N GLY A 141 -14.21 -1.89 -3.54
CA GLY A 141 -15.27 -1.98 -4.55
C GLY A 141 -15.89 -3.37 -4.72
N ARG A 142 -15.24 -4.43 -4.23
CA ARG A 142 -15.72 -5.82 -4.32
C ARG A 142 -16.27 -6.33 -3.00
N ASP A 143 -15.49 -6.17 -1.91
CA ASP A 143 -15.71 -6.79 -0.60
C ASP A 143 -15.53 -5.76 0.54
N GLY A 144 -15.79 -4.50 0.27
CA GLY A 144 -15.51 -3.42 1.20
C GLY A 144 -16.30 -3.48 2.52
N ALA A 145 -17.36 -4.29 2.62
CA ALA A 145 -18.08 -4.50 3.87
C ALA A 145 -17.22 -5.13 4.98
N ASP A 146 -16.08 -5.71 4.62
CA ASP A 146 -15.14 -6.33 5.55
C ASP A 146 -14.38 -5.31 6.40
N PHE A 147 -14.34 -4.04 5.99
CA PHE A 147 -13.63 -2.96 6.67
C PHE A 147 -14.58 -1.84 7.09
N ASP A 148 -14.24 -1.19 8.19
CA ASP A 148 -15.00 -0.07 8.75
C ASP A 148 -14.60 1.27 8.17
N ALA A 149 -13.38 1.39 7.62
CA ALA A 149 -12.88 2.57 6.93
C ALA A 149 -11.75 2.24 5.94
N PHE A 150 -11.43 3.21 5.06
CA PHE A 150 -10.36 3.09 4.06
C PHE A 150 -9.44 4.30 4.05
N ILE A 151 -8.15 4.05 3.81
CA ILE A 151 -7.14 5.10 3.60
C ILE A 151 -6.43 4.81 2.27
N PHE A 152 -6.57 5.71 1.30
CA PHE A 152 -5.92 5.60 -0.01
C PHE A 152 -4.79 6.62 -0.10
N SER A 153 -3.55 6.14 0.01
CA SER A 153 -2.33 6.96 0.00
C SER A 153 -1.62 6.87 -1.34
N GLY A 154 -1.18 8.01 -1.89
CA GLY A 154 -0.43 8.06 -3.15
C GLY A 154 -1.17 7.44 -4.34
N THR A 155 -2.49 7.60 -4.39
CA THR A 155 -3.38 7.03 -5.41
C THR A 155 -3.45 7.89 -6.67
N ALA A 156 -4.01 7.33 -7.75
CA ALA A 156 -4.22 8.03 -9.02
C ALA A 156 -5.66 7.91 -9.54
N GLY A 157 -6.07 8.88 -10.35
CA GLY A 157 -7.36 8.91 -11.04
C GLY A 157 -7.38 8.09 -12.33
N SER A 158 -8.12 8.58 -13.33
CA SER A 158 -8.20 7.95 -14.65
C SER A 158 -6.85 7.98 -15.38
N ASN A 159 -6.56 6.91 -16.09
CA ASN A 159 -5.35 6.78 -16.90
C ASN A 159 -5.71 6.22 -18.27
N PRO A 160 -5.72 7.07 -19.33
CA PRO A 160 -6.15 6.65 -20.67
C PRO A 160 -5.19 5.70 -21.38
N VAL A 161 -3.94 5.59 -20.92
CA VAL A 161 -2.91 4.75 -21.58
C VAL A 161 -2.88 3.30 -21.08
N LEU A 162 -3.71 2.92 -20.11
CA LEU A 162 -3.75 1.56 -19.57
C LEU A 162 -4.00 0.50 -20.64
N GLY A 163 -4.86 0.79 -21.62
CA GLY A 163 -5.14 -0.11 -22.76
C GLY A 163 -3.90 -0.41 -23.59
N ILE A 164 -3.09 0.63 -23.86
CA ILE A 164 -1.82 0.48 -24.59
C ILE A 164 -0.82 -0.34 -23.78
N GLY A 165 -0.68 -0.04 -22.47
CA GLY A 165 0.16 -0.83 -21.57
C GLY A 165 -0.20 -2.32 -21.56
N LYS A 166 -1.50 -2.65 -21.51
CA LYS A 166 -1.99 -4.03 -21.58
C LYS A 166 -1.65 -4.72 -22.92
N LEU A 167 -1.73 -4.01 -24.04
CA LEU A 167 -1.37 -4.57 -25.36
C LEU A 167 0.14 -4.86 -25.45
N ILE A 168 0.98 -3.96 -24.94
CA ILE A 168 2.43 -4.17 -24.89
C ILE A 168 2.75 -5.36 -23.98
N ALA A 169 2.17 -5.42 -22.77
CA ALA A 169 2.35 -6.55 -21.87
C ALA A 169 1.96 -7.88 -22.51
N LYS A 170 0.81 -7.97 -23.18
CA LYS A 170 0.39 -9.17 -23.95
C LYS A 170 1.39 -9.55 -25.03
N SER A 171 1.94 -8.57 -25.74
CA SER A 171 2.95 -8.84 -26.78
C SER A 171 4.25 -9.41 -26.18
N GLU A 172 4.72 -8.85 -25.06
CA GLU A 172 5.90 -9.37 -24.36
C GLU A 172 5.66 -10.78 -23.80
N ILE A 173 4.50 -11.01 -23.17
CA ILE A 173 4.11 -12.35 -22.67
C ILE A 173 4.15 -13.38 -23.80
N LYS A 174 3.59 -13.05 -24.97
CA LYS A 174 3.61 -13.96 -26.13
C LYS A 174 5.02 -14.25 -26.65
N LYS A 175 5.93 -13.28 -26.58
CA LYS A 175 7.30 -13.41 -27.11
C LYS A 175 8.25 -14.11 -26.14
N THR A 176 8.12 -13.87 -24.83
CA THR A 176 9.12 -14.27 -23.84
C THR A 176 8.58 -15.18 -22.73
N GLY A 177 7.29 -15.57 -22.79
CA GLY A 177 6.62 -16.32 -21.72
C GLY A 177 6.27 -15.48 -20.48
N GLY A 178 6.55 -14.17 -20.51
CA GLY A 178 6.04 -13.18 -19.53
C GLY A 178 6.63 -13.21 -18.11
N LYS A 179 7.57 -14.13 -17.82
CA LYS A 179 8.25 -14.23 -16.51
C LYS A 179 9.49 -13.34 -16.41
N GLN A 180 9.91 -12.73 -17.52
CA GLN A 180 11.04 -11.81 -17.53
C GLN A 180 10.60 -10.40 -17.09
N PRO A 181 11.47 -9.65 -16.38
CA PRO A 181 11.23 -8.26 -16.07
C PRO A 181 10.99 -7.43 -17.33
N SER A 182 9.93 -6.63 -17.36
CA SER A 182 9.62 -5.74 -18.48
C SER A 182 10.20 -4.36 -18.26
N ILE A 183 11.41 -4.13 -18.77
CA ILE A 183 12.07 -2.82 -18.72
C ILE A 183 11.29 -1.77 -19.51
N THR A 184 10.67 -2.16 -20.61
CA THR A 184 9.83 -1.27 -21.43
C THR A 184 8.65 -0.72 -20.61
N LEU A 185 7.88 -1.61 -20.00
CA LEU A 185 6.71 -1.22 -19.20
C LEU A 185 7.12 -0.48 -17.93
N PHE A 186 8.23 -0.86 -17.31
CA PHE A 186 8.80 -0.14 -16.17
C PHE A 186 9.13 1.31 -16.54
N ASN A 187 9.88 1.52 -17.62
CA ASN A 187 10.25 2.87 -18.08
C ASN A 187 9.02 3.70 -18.52
N MET A 188 8.04 3.08 -19.16
CA MET A 188 6.78 3.76 -19.50
C MET A 188 6.01 4.22 -18.26
N SER A 189 6.04 3.45 -17.17
CA SER A 189 5.32 3.76 -15.94
C SER A 189 6.06 4.79 -15.07
N PHE A 190 7.38 4.66 -14.92
CA PHE A 190 8.16 5.40 -13.93
C PHE A 190 9.17 6.38 -14.50
N GLY A 191 9.59 6.21 -15.76
CA GLY A 191 10.70 6.95 -16.36
C GLY A 191 10.54 8.47 -16.45
N SER A 192 9.33 8.99 -16.22
CA SER A 192 9.06 10.44 -16.21
C SER A 192 8.95 11.03 -14.80
N TYR A 193 8.83 10.23 -13.75
CA TYR A 193 8.46 10.71 -12.41
C TYR A 193 9.50 11.65 -11.80
N ASN A 194 10.77 11.37 -12.04
CA ASN A 194 11.86 12.18 -11.49
C ASN A 194 12.11 13.52 -12.23
N LYS A 195 11.44 13.74 -13.39
CA LYS A 195 11.69 14.95 -14.22
C LYS A 195 11.35 16.26 -13.50
N ALA A 196 10.33 16.24 -12.63
CA ALA A 196 9.89 17.41 -11.88
C ALA A 196 10.83 17.81 -10.73
N PHE A 197 11.78 16.94 -10.38
CA PHE A 197 12.65 17.10 -9.20
C PHE A 197 14.12 17.36 -9.54
N LYS A 198 14.40 17.81 -10.76
CA LYS A 198 15.78 18.16 -11.19
C LYS A 198 16.33 19.39 -10.43
N PRO A 199 17.64 19.39 -10.10
CA PRO A 199 18.62 18.34 -10.36
C PRO A 199 18.39 17.11 -9.49
N ASN A 200 18.45 15.91 -10.09
CA ASN A 200 18.23 14.67 -9.39
C ASN A 200 19.52 14.17 -8.72
N ARG A 201 19.42 13.71 -7.48
CA ARG A 201 20.48 13.05 -6.72
C ARG A 201 20.49 11.54 -7.00
N THR A 202 19.30 10.93 -7.12
CA THR A 202 19.07 9.53 -7.45
C THR A 202 17.98 9.39 -8.53
N VAL A 203 17.72 8.17 -8.99
CA VAL A 203 16.60 7.88 -9.90
C VAL A 203 15.25 7.82 -9.19
N ASN A 204 15.25 7.90 -7.86
CA ASN A 204 14.07 7.72 -7.01
C ASN A 204 13.75 8.95 -6.12
N ASP A 205 14.30 10.13 -6.42
CA ASP A 205 14.04 11.35 -5.64
C ASP A 205 12.55 11.75 -5.63
N TRP A 206 11.78 11.25 -6.59
CA TRP A 206 10.34 11.45 -6.66
C TRP A 206 9.56 10.79 -5.50
N LEU A 207 10.19 9.87 -4.74
CA LEU A 207 9.57 9.17 -3.62
C LEU A 207 9.39 10.08 -2.41
N SER A 208 10.42 10.82 -2.00
CA SER A 208 10.42 11.63 -0.80
C SER A 208 11.45 12.77 -0.88
N ARG A 209 11.23 13.83 -0.07
CA ARG A 209 12.23 14.89 0.19
C ARG A 209 13.26 14.45 1.24
N ASP A 210 12.97 13.41 2.03
CA ASP A 210 13.91 12.85 3.00
C ASP A 210 14.96 11.99 2.28
N ASN A 211 16.17 12.55 2.13
CA ASN A 211 17.27 11.88 1.44
C ASN A 211 17.64 10.54 2.08
N ALA A 212 17.58 10.43 3.42
CA ALA A 212 17.92 9.18 4.10
C ALA A 212 16.91 8.06 3.77
N LYS A 213 15.62 8.40 3.64
CA LYS A 213 14.57 7.44 3.23
C LYS A 213 14.74 7.01 1.77
N VAL A 214 15.10 7.95 0.88
CA VAL A 214 15.40 7.63 -0.53
C VAL A 214 16.65 6.76 -0.64
N ASP A 215 17.71 7.07 0.10
CA ASP A 215 18.95 6.27 0.10
C ASP A 215 18.71 4.85 0.63
N ALA A 216 17.92 4.70 1.69
CA ALA A 216 17.53 3.38 2.20
C ALA A 216 16.75 2.58 1.16
N TYR A 217 15.83 3.22 0.40
CA TYR A 217 15.10 2.55 -0.69
C TYR A 217 16.05 2.11 -1.82
N VAL A 218 16.99 2.96 -2.22
CA VAL A 218 17.96 2.66 -3.30
C VAL A 218 18.94 1.55 -2.90
N ALA A 219 19.31 1.49 -1.62
CA ALA A 219 20.23 0.48 -1.08
C ALA A 219 19.58 -0.88 -0.85
N ASP A 220 18.25 -0.95 -0.79
CA ASP A 220 17.51 -2.18 -0.52
C ASP A 220 17.30 -2.99 -1.81
N GLU A 221 17.90 -4.19 -1.86
CA GLU A 221 17.76 -5.11 -3.01
C GLU A 221 16.33 -5.60 -3.26
N ASN A 222 15.44 -5.46 -2.27
CA ASN A 222 14.02 -5.81 -2.34
C ASN A 222 13.15 -4.61 -2.71
N CYS A 223 13.77 -3.48 -3.09
CA CYS A 223 13.09 -2.30 -3.57
C CYS A 223 13.49 -1.94 -5.01
N GLY A 224 12.61 -1.25 -5.73
CA GLY A 224 12.92 -0.65 -7.04
C GLY A 224 13.10 -1.62 -8.21
N PHE A 225 12.82 -2.90 -8.06
CA PHE A 225 12.95 -3.88 -9.13
C PHE A 225 11.81 -3.77 -10.16
N PRO A 226 12.07 -4.01 -11.46
CA PRO A 226 11.05 -4.02 -12.49
C PRO A 226 10.19 -5.28 -12.39
N PHE A 227 8.87 -5.11 -12.56
CA PHE A 227 7.93 -6.23 -12.61
C PHE A 227 8.04 -7.02 -13.90
N THR A 228 7.62 -8.29 -13.83
CA THR A 228 7.45 -9.14 -15.00
C THR A 228 6.33 -8.64 -15.90
N ALA A 229 6.35 -9.01 -17.19
CA ALA A 229 5.30 -8.62 -18.13
C ALA A 229 3.91 -9.14 -17.70
N HIS A 230 3.81 -10.34 -17.08
CA HIS A 230 2.57 -10.84 -16.51
C HIS A 230 2.05 -9.94 -15.38
N ALA A 231 2.87 -9.62 -14.39
CA ALA A 231 2.44 -8.78 -13.29
C ALA A 231 2.09 -7.35 -13.74
N MET A 232 2.81 -6.78 -14.71
CA MET A 232 2.43 -5.49 -15.32
C MET A 232 1.06 -5.56 -16.00
N TYR A 233 0.75 -6.65 -16.70
CA TYR A 233 -0.56 -6.86 -17.26
C TYR A 233 -1.66 -6.92 -16.19
N ASP A 234 -1.39 -7.61 -15.08
CA ASP A 234 -2.29 -7.71 -13.93
C ASP A 234 -2.51 -6.36 -13.26
N VAL A 235 -1.43 -5.58 -13.02
CA VAL A 235 -1.51 -4.21 -12.50
C VAL A 235 -2.38 -3.33 -13.40
N PHE A 236 -2.15 -3.31 -14.71
CA PHE A 236 -2.97 -2.52 -15.64
C PHE A 236 -4.43 -3.00 -15.68
N THR A 237 -4.68 -4.28 -15.42
CA THR A 237 -6.05 -4.82 -15.33
C THR A 237 -6.73 -4.31 -14.07
N GLY A 238 -6.09 -4.38 -12.91
CA GLY A 238 -6.61 -3.81 -11.67
C GLY A 238 -6.82 -2.30 -11.74
N LEU A 239 -5.85 -1.56 -12.31
CA LEU A 239 -6.02 -0.12 -12.51
C LEU A 239 -7.24 0.21 -13.41
N THR A 240 -7.48 -0.58 -14.47
CA THR A 240 -8.65 -0.36 -15.34
C THR A 240 -9.96 -0.49 -14.56
N GLU A 241 -10.03 -1.39 -13.58
CA GLU A 241 -11.21 -1.58 -12.74
C GLU A 241 -11.51 -0.36 -11.85
N VAL A 242 -10.46 0.24 -11.26
CA VAL A 242 -10.62 1.28 -10.23
C VAL A 242 -10.44 2.71 -10.76
N SER A 243 -9.91 2.92 -11.96
CA SER A 243 -9.60 4.25 -12.51
C SER A 243 -10.80 4.91 -13.21
N ASN A 244 -12.00 4.78 -12.65
CA ASN A 244 -13.23 5.37 -13.18
C ASN A 244 -14.28 5.59 -12.08
N GLU A 245 -15.27 6.46 -12.35
CA GLU A 245 -16.34 6.81 -11.39
C GLU A 245 -17.23 5.60 -11.02
N LYS A 246 -17.39 4.60 -11.92
CA LYS A 246 -18.23 3.43 -11.65
C LYS A 246 -17.70 2.61 -10.47
N TRP A 247 -16.38 2.63 -10.24
CA TRP A 247 -15.77 2.01 -9.07
C TRP A 247 -16.34 2.60 -7.77
N ALA A 248 -16.41 3.93 -7.62
CA ALA A 248 -16.87 4.59 -6.41
C ALA A 248 -18.32 4.22 -6.02
N LYS A 249 -19.17 3.85 -7.00
CA LYS A 249 -20.54 3.40 -6.75
C LYS A 249 -20.62 2.03 -6.05
N ARG A 250 -19.56 1.23 -6.13
CA ARG A 250 -19.50 -0.10 -5.53
C ARG A 250 -18.92 -0.09 -4.10
N VAL A 251 -18.20 0.96 -3.76
CA VAL A 251 -17.61 1.13 -2.42
C VAL A 251 -18.72 1.29 -1.39
N PRO A 252 -18.70 0.60 -0.24
CA PRO A 252 -19.68 0.79 0.82
C PRO A 252 -19.56 2.17 1.46
N LYS A 253 -20.63 2.64 2.09
CA LYS A 253 -20.68 3.94 2.79
C LYS A 253 -19.92 3.87 4.11
N ARG A 254 -18.62 3.88 4.02
CA ARG A 254 -17.66 3.90 5.14
C ARG A 254 -16.86 5.19 5.08
N PRO A 255 -16.33 5.68 6.20
CA PRO A 255 -15.36 6.79 6.20
C PRO A 255 -14.15 6.50 5.30
N ILE A 256 -13.69 7.50 4.55
CA ILE A 256 -12.55 7.35 3.63
C ILE A 256 -11.62 8.55 3.78
N LEU A 257 -10.33 8.27 3.97
CA LEU A 257 -9.27 9.26 3.86
C LEU A 257 -8.52 9.05 2.54
N VAL A 258 -8.45 10.09 1.70
CA VAL A 258 -7.60 10.11 0.51
C VAL A 258 -6.45 11.06 0.78
N MET A 259 -5.21 10.57 0.77
CA MET A 259 -4.04 11.39 1.08
C MET A 259 -2.92 11.21 0.06
N SER A 260 -2.18 12.28 -0.21
CA SER A 260 -1.01 12.26 -1.12
C SER A 260 -0.17 13.52 -0.95
N GLY A 261 1.07 13.49 -1.43
CA GLY A 261 1.84 14.71 -1.65
C GLY A 261 1.27 15.52 -2.82
N ALA A 262 1.24 16.84 -2.68
CA ALA A 262 0.80 17.73 -3.76
C ALA A 262 1.77 17.74 -4.96
N LYS A 263 2.99 17.23 -4.78
CA LYS A 263 4.01 17.06 -5.84
C LYS A 263 4.13 15.61 -6.31
N ASP A 264 3.28 14.69 -5.83
CA ASP A 264 3.32 13.27 -6.20
C ASP A 264 3.05 13.07 -7.71
N PRO A 265 4.04 12.55 -8.49
CA PRO A 265 3.87 12.37 -9.94
C PRO A 265 2.89 11.23 -10.27
N VAL A 266 2.70 10.23 -9.39
CA VAL A 266 1.75 9.13 -9.58
C VAL A 266 0.32 9.67 -9.64
N GLY A 267 -0.01 10.57 -8.72
CA GLY A 267 -1.30 11.27 -8.67
C GLY A 267 -1.39 12.46 -9.62
N GLY A 268 -0.40 12.67 -10.51
CA GLY A 268 -0.38 13.81 -11.43
C GLY A 268 -0.34 15.16 -10.71
N ALA A 269 0.52 15.29 -9.69
CA ALA A 269 0.61 16.43 -8.80
C ALA A 269 -0.78 16.82 -8.20
N GLY A 270 -1.43 15.85 -7.61
CA GLY A 270 -2.71 15.98 -6.92
C GLY A 270 -3.95 15.96 -7.82
N LYS A 271 -3.83 16.09 -9.14
CA LYS A 271 -5.00 16.10 -10.06
C LYS A 271 -5.80 14.80 -10.02
N GLY A 272 -5.11 13.66 -10.15
CA GLY A 272 -5.74 12.34 -10.10
C GLY A 272 -6.29 12.01 -8.72
N VAL A 273 -5.62 12.47 -7.66
CA VAL A 273 -6.07 12.29 -6.27
C VAL A 273 -7.39 13.06 -6.03
N LYS A 274 -7.47 14.33 -6.46
CA LYS A 274 -8.70 15.14 -6.44
C LYS A 274 -9.82 14.49 -7.25
N GLN A 275 -9.49 13.83 -8.35
CA GLN A 275 -10.48 13.12 -9.18
C GLN A 275 -11.09 11.93 -8.42
N VAL A 276 -10.27 11.12 -7.71
CA VAL A 276 -10.75 10.02 -6.88
C VAL A 276 -11.66 10.53 -5.75
N TYR A 277 -11.21 11.59 -5.06
CA TYR A 277 -12.01 12.28 -4.06
C TYR A 277 -13.36 12.73 -4.63
N GLY A 278 -13.34 13.38 -5.81
CA GLY A 278 -14.56 13.87 -6.48
C GLY A 278 -15.54 12.74 -6.83
N TRP A 279 -15.06 11.57 -7.28
CA TRP A 279 -15.92 10.41 -7.54
C TRP A 279 -16.60 9.91 -6.27
N LEU A 280 -15.85 9.83 -5.15
CA LEU A 280 -16.40 9.40 -3.86
C LEU A 280 -17.40 10.42 -3.31
N LYS A 281 -17.10 11.73 -3.35
CA LYS A 281 -18.05 12.79 -2.96
C LYS A 281 -19.34 12.74 -3.78
N LYS A 282 -19.23 12.64 -5.11
CA LYS A 282 -20.38 12.59 -6.02
C LYS A 282 -21.28 11.37 -5.74
N THR A 283 -20.69 10.29 -5.28
CA THR A 283 -21.45 9.08 -4.88
C THR A 283 -21.91 9.12 -3.44
N GLY A 284 -21.73 10.22 -2.71
CA GLY A 284 -22.27 10.45 -1.35
C GLY A 284 -21.48 9.73 -0.24
N HIS A 285 -20.15 9.53 -0.41
CA HIS A 285 -19.30 9.01 0.65
C HIS A 285 -18.89 10.13 1.61
N ASP A 286 -18.73 9.78 2.87
CA ASP A 286 -17.97 10.55 3.83
C ASP A 286 -16.49 10.38 3.50
N VAL A 287 -15.90 11.38 2.85
CA VAL A 287 -14.51 11.33 2.37
C VAL A 287 -13.78 12.62 2.68
N GLU A 288 -12.61 12.47 3.30
CA GLU A 288 -11.66 13.53 3.56
C GLU A 288 -10.52 13.49 2.52
N LEU A 289 -10.02 14.67 2.13
CA LEU A 289 -8.86 14.81 1.25
C LEU A 289 -7.75 15.57 1.96
N LYS A 290 -6.58 14.95 2.10
CA LYS A 290 -5.35 15.59 2.57
C LYS A 290 -4.29 15.63 1.49
N LEU A 291 -3.95 16.83 1.01
CA LEU A 291 -2.82 17.06 0.11
C LEU A 291 -1.74 17.85 0.84
N TYR A 292 -0.62 17.20 1.08
CA TYR A 292 0.54 17.81 1.76
C TYR A 292 1.36 18.62 0.76
N GLU A 293 1.47 19.93 0.98
CA GLU A 293 1.87 20.94 -0.01
C GLU A 293 3.14 20.58 -0.78
N ASP A 294 4.25 20.32 -0.18
CA ASP A 294 5.50 19.96 -0.87
C ASP A 294 5.79 18.46 -0.87
N GLY A 295 4.87 17.66 -0.34
CA GLY A 295 5.04 16.21 -0.25
C GLY A 295 5.15 15.57 -1.62
N ARG A 296 6.02 14.57 -1.72
CA ARG A 296 6.18 13.70 -2.88
C ARG A 296 5.33 12.43 -2.72
N HIS A 297 5.77 11.30 -3.23
CA HIS A 297 4.94 10.10 -3.30
C HIS A 297 4.72 9.41 -1.95
N GLU A 298 5.78 9.20 -1.18
CA GLU A 298 5.76 8.41 0.05
C GLU A 298 5.54 9.29 1.29
N MET A 299 4.30 9.70 1.55
CA MET A 299 3.99 10.61 2.66
C MET A 299 4.38 10.06 4.03
N LEU A 300 4.33 8.74 4.23
CA LEU A 300 4.78 8.06 5.45
C LEU A 300 6.31 8.04 5.62
N ASN A 301 7.06 8.45 4.61
CA ASN A 301 8.53 8.57 4.60
C ASN A 301 8.99 10.00 4.32
N GLU A 302 8.10 10.99 4.35
CA GLU A 302 8.43 12.39 4.11
C GLU A 302 9.10 13.06 5.32
N ILE A 303 9.70 14.25 5.09
CA ILE A 303 10.33 15.03 6.18
C ILE A 303 9.32 15.42 7.27
N ASN A 304 8.06 15.63 6.90
CA ASN A 304 6.94 15.93 7.80
C ASN A 304 6.06 14.70 8.10
N ARG A 305 6.61 13.48 8.02
CA ARG A 305 5.86 12.23 8.23
C ARG A 305 5.12 12.14 9.56
N LYS A 306 5.62 12.82 10.60
CA LYS A 306 4.95 12.84 11.92
C LYS A 306 3.58 13.52 11.87
N ASP A 307 3.42 14.55 11.05
CA ASP A 307 2.12 15.19 10.84
C ASP A 307 1.17 14.22 10.13
N VAL A 308 1.69 13.47 9.14
CA VAL A 308 0.93 12.45 8.40
C VAL A 308 0.51 11.30 9.33
N TYR A 309 1.41 10.86 10.23
CA TYR A 309 1.10 9.83 11.23
C TYR A 309 -0.04 10.27 12.16
N ASN A 310 0.04 11.50 12.66
CA ASN A 310 -1.01 12.08 13.52
C ASN A 310 -2.34 12.22 12.77
N ASP A 311 -2.33 12.65 11.51
CA ASP A 311 -3.54 12.75 10.69
C ASP A 311 -4.21 11.38 10.51
N VAL A 312 -3.42 10.31 10.30
CA VAL A 312 -3.94 8.94 10.20
C VAL A 312 -4.49 8.46 11.55
N LEU A 313 -3.77 8.72 12.65
CA LEU A 313 -4.23 8.36 14.00
C LEU A 313 -5.55 9.06 14.34
N LEU A 314 -5.67 10.35 14.06
CA LEU A 314 -6.91 11.12 14.27
C LEU A 314 -8.07 10.55 13.45
N PHE A 315 -7.82 10.16 12.19
CA PHE A 315 -8.82 9.53 11.35
C PHE A 315 -9.29 8.17 11.93
N ILE A 316 -8.36 7.33 12.41
CA ILE A 316 -8.69 6.03 13.02
C ILE A 316 -9.53 6.24 14.28
N ASN A 317 -9.14 7.16 15.18
CA ASN A 317 -9.89 7.45 16.41
C ASN A 317 -11.30 8.00 16.12
N ALA A 318 -11.45 8.79 15.05
CA ALA A 318 -12.78 9.24 14.62
C ALA A 318 -13.67 8.09 14.12
N VAL A 319 -13.10 7.11 13.43
CA VAL A 319 -13.83 5.90 12.99
C VAL A 319 -14.31 5.08 14.19
N GLU A 320 -13.47 4.90 15.18
CA GLU A 320 -13.80 4.21 16.43
C GLU A 320 -14.96 4.88 17.17
N ALA A 321 -14.89 6.18 17.40
CA ALA A 321 -15.94 6.96 18.06
C ALA A 321 -17.31 6.86 17.34
N MET A 322 -17.32 6.73 16.00
CA MET A 322 -18.54 6.48 15.23
C MET A 322 -19.12 5.08 15.44
N GLY A 323 -18.28 4.10 15.77
CA GLY A 323 -18.68 2.71 16.07
C GLY A 323 -19.36 2.59 17.43
N GLU A 324 -18.91 3.33 18.44
CA GLU A 324 -19.45 3.34 19.79
C GLU A 324 -20.85 3.99 19.89
N LEU A 325 -21.22 4.81 18.90
CA LEU A 325 -22.53 5.50 18.85
C LEU A 325 -23.64 4.67 18.19
N LYS A 326 -23.34 3.44 17.71
CA LYS A 326 -24.30 2.50 17.10
C LYS A 326 -24.64 1.36 18.03
#